data_9c66323c7c18cdcbbde260f45ea975b9
#
_entry.id   9c66323c7c18cdcbbde260f45ea975b9
#
_cell.length_a   1.000
_cell.length_b   1.000
_cell.length_c   1.000
_cell.angle_alpha   90.00
_cell.angle_beta   90.00
_cell.angle_gamma   90.00
#
_symmetry.space_group_name_H-M   'P 1'
#
loop_
_entity.id
_entity.type
_entity.pdbx_description
1 polymer ?
#
loop_
_entity_poly.entity_id
_entity_poly.type
_entity_poly.pdbx_seq_one_letter_code
_entity_poly.pdbx_strand_id
1 'polypeptide(L)'
;MRLVRLEDIDNIKPFDCGDDDLNDFLLNDARLYSEQFLANTFVLEDETETIAFYSLLNDKISQTTLPKNLWRQLRRNIPHPKHFGSYPAVKIGRLAVSKHYRDKGIGTNLVGAIMRLFIFQHNNSACRFITVDAYKDAVSFYEKNGFRKMVNESEIPEESPTIPLYLDLKQIKL
;
A
#
# COMPACT_ATOMS: atom_id res chain seq x y z
N MET A 1 -12.87 -13.11 12.61
CA MET A 1 -11.76 -12.36 11.96
C MET A 1 -11.55 -11.04 12.68
N ARG A 2 -10.32 -10.69 13.01
CA ARG A 2 -9.93 -9.40 13.59
C ARG A 2 -8.71 -8.85 12.86
N LEU A 3 -8.67 -7.53 12.69
CA LEU A 3 -7.51 -6.82 12.14
C LEU A 3 -6.76 -6.19 13.33
N VAL A 4 -5.50 -6.54 13.50
CA VAL A 4 -4.66 -6.14 14.63
C VAL A 4 -3.30 -5.65 14.14
N ARG A 5 -2.63 -4.78 14.93
CA ARG A 5 -1.22 -4.47 14.69
C ARG A 5 -0.36 -5.67 15.07
N LEU A 6 0.70 -5.89 14.31
CA LEU A 6 1.63 -6.96 14.59
C LEU A 6 2.29 -6.84 15.99
N GLU A 7 2.47 -5.61 16.47
CA GLU A 7 3.02 -5.32 17.81
C GLU A 7 2.10 -5.79 18.94
N ASP A 8 0.77 -5.90 18.69
CA ASP A 8 -0.24 -6.25 19.68
C ASP A 8 -0.47 -7.77 19.80
N ILE A 9 0.29 -8.59 19.05
CA ILE A 9 0.21 -10.05 19.08
C ILE A 9 1.57 -10.69 19.39
N ASP A 10 1.57 -11.69 20.27
CA ASP A 10 2.79 -12.39 20.68
C ASP A 10 3.35 -13.28 19.55
N ASN A 11 2.47 -14.01 18.87
CA ASN A 11 2.83 -14.98 17.84
C ASN A 11 1.99 -14.78 16.57
N ILE A 12 2.68 -14.82 15.43
CA ILE A 12 2.03 -14.87 14.11
C ILE A 12 1.52 -16.29 13.88
N LYS A 13 0.24 -16.39 13.53
CA LYS A 13 -0.38 -17.68 13.18
C LYS A 13 0.10 -18.14 11.79
N PRO A 14 -0.06 -19.43 11.46
CA PRO A 14 0.33 -19.93 10.15
C PRO A 14 -0.19 -19.08 9.01
N PHE A 15 0.68 -18.82 8.02
CA PHE A 15 0.37 -18.01 6.85
C PHE A 15 1.07 -18.56 5.62
N ASP A 16 0.36 -18.65 4.51
CA ASP A 16 0.93 -18.99 3.21
C ASP A 16 0.11 -18.31 2.10
N CYS A 17 0.69 -17.32 1.45
CA CYS A 17 0.10 -16.68 0.28
C CYS A 17 0.62 -17.26 -1.05
N GLY A 18 1.53 -18.23 -1.04
CA GLY A 18 2.13 -18.82 -2.23
C GLY A 18 3.22 -17.97 -2.88
N ASP A 19 3.71 -16.94 -2.18
CA ASP A 19 4.86 -16.13 -2.53
C ASP A 19 5.84 -16.17 -1.36
N ASP A 20 7.03 -16.71 -1.59
CA ASP A 20 8.00 -16.98 -0.53
C ASP A 20 8.56 -15.69 0.08
N ASP A 21 8.76 -14.59 -0.73
CA ASP A 21 9.23 -13.30 -0.22
C ASP A 21 8.19 -12.67 0.73
N LEU A 22 6.91 -12.73 0.37
CA LEU A 22 5.84 -12.19 1.20
C LEU A 22 5.60 -13.03 2.46
N ASN A 23 5.73 -14.36 2.37
CA ASN A 23 5.65 -15.26 3.51
C ASN A 23 6.81 -14.99 4.48
N ASP A 24 8.04 -14.94 3.97
CA ASP A 24 9.25 -14.72 4.75
C ASP A 24 9.23 -13.34 5.44
N PHE A 25 8.84 -12.31 4.70
CA PHE A 25 8.69 -10.97 5.28
C PHE A 25 7.76 -10.98 6.50
N LEU A 26 6.57 -11.57 6.39
CA LEU A 26 5.63 -11.57 7.51
C LEU A 26 6.19 -12.33 8.71
N LEU A 27 6.76 -13.51 8.48
CA LEU A 27 7.15 -14.43 9.54
C LEU A 27 8.46 -14.02 10.24
N ASN A 28 9.40 -13.40 9.49
CA ASN A 28 10.75 -13.14 9.97
C ASN A 28 11.09 -11.65 10.07
N ASP A 29 10.68 -10.82 9.10
CA ASP A 29 11.17 -9.45 8.97
C ASP A 29 10.21 -8.39 9.54
N ALA A 30 8.90 -8.61 9.49
CA ALA A 30 7.92 -7.58 9.78
C ALA A 30 8.06 -6.97 11.18
N ARG A 31 8.44 -7.76 12.20
CA ARG A 31 8.70 -7.26 13.55
C ARG A 31 9.95 -6.40 13.61
N LEU A 32 11.02 -6.83 12.96
CA LEU A 32 12.28 -6.09 12.89
C LEU A 32 12.07 -4.73 12.23
N TYR A 33 11.26 -4.68 11.16
CA TYR A 33 10.89 -3.42 10.50
C TYR A 33 10.10 -2.50 11.41
N SER A 34 9.20 -3.03 12.24
CA SER A 34 8.44 -2.25 13.21
C SER A 34 9.33 -1.69 14.31
N GLU A 35 10.22 -2.50 14.89
CA GLU A 35 11.19 -2.10 15.92
C GLU A 35 12.15 -1.00 15.44
N GLN A 36 12.48 -0.99 14.15
CA GLN A 36 13.32 0.03 13.53
C GLN A 36 12.53 1.23 12.99
N PHE A 37 11.22 1.31 13.24
CA PHE A 37 10.31 2.36 12.74
C PHE A 37 10.30 2.49 11.21
N LEU A 38 10.59 1.41 10.48
CA LEU A 38 10.61 1.38 9.02
C LEU A 38 9.24 1.13 8.42
N ALA A 39 8.43 0.27 9.04
CA ALA A 39 7.07 -0.02 8.61
C ALA A 39 6.19 -0.49 9.77
N ASN A 40 4.90 -0.19 9.69
CA ASN A 40 3.87 -0.74 10.58
C ASN A 40 3.14 -1.86 9.85
N THR A 41 3.12 -3.07 10.42
CA THR A 41 2.42 -4.22 9.84
C THR A 41 1.12 -4.50 10.58
N PHE A 42 0.08 -4.80 9.81
CA PHE A 42 -1.25 -5.16 10.29
C PHE A 42 -1.62 -6.54 9.76
N VAL A 43 -2.19 -7.36 10.64
CA VAL A 43 -2.52 -8.75 10.37
C VAL A 43 -4.02 -8.94 10.53
N LEU A 44 -4.66 -9.51 9.51
CA LEU A 44 -6.04 -10.01 9.58
C LEU A 44 -5.96 -11.50 9.93
N GLU A 45 -6.51 -11.88 11.05
CA GLU A 45 -6.48 -13.26 11.54
C GLU A 45 -7.84 -13.74 12.04
N ASP A 46 -8.02 -15.05 12.13
CA ASP A 46 -9.10 -15.68 12.90
C ASP A 46 -8.51 -16.46 14.09
N GLU A 47 -9.19 -17.49 14.57
CA GLU A 47 -8.76 -18.29 15.72
C GLU A 47 -7.55 -19.18 15.40
N THR A 48 -7.37 -19.59 14.16
CA THR A 48 -6.46 -20.65 13.73
C THR A 48 -5.33 -20.20 12.83
N GLU A 49 -5.57 -19.21 11.95
CA GLU A 49 -4.61 -18.82 10.92
C GLU A 49 -4.58 -17.31 10.66
N THR A 50 -3.51 -16.85 10.04
CA THR A 50 -3.40 -15.52 9.44
C THR A 50 -4.03 -15.56 8.06
N ILE A 51 -5.04 -14.71 7.86
CA ILE A 51 -5.83 -14.65 6.62
C ILE A 51 -5.16 -13.73 5.60
N ALA A 52 -4.64 -12.60 6.07
CA ALA A 52 -3.99 -11.61 5.23
C ALA A 52 -3.15 -10.65 6.07
N PHE A 53 -2.25 -9.93 5.43
CA PHE A 53 -1.54 -8.83 6.07
C PHE A 53 -1.27 -7.68 5.09
N TYR A 54 -0.96 -6.53 5.64
CA TYR A 54 -0.34 -5.42 4.92
C TYR A 54 0.64 -4.67 5.81
N SER A 55 1.64 -4.04 5.18
CA SER A 55 2.58 -3.14 5.85
C SER A 55 2.52 -1.75 5.24
N LEU A 56 2.61 -0.73 6.10
CA LEU A 56 2.57 0.67 5.72
C LEU A 56 3.86 1.37 6.15
N LEU A 57 4.40 2.20 5.27
CA LEU A 57 5.57 3.04 5.55
C LEU A 57 5.36 4.44 4.99
N ASN A 58 6.11 5.41 5.52
CA ASN A 58 6.07 6.78 5.04
C ASN A 58 6.65 6.87 3.63
N ASP A 59 6.02 7.72 2.80
CA ASP A 59 6.45 7.93 1.42
C ASP A 59 6.14 9.38 0.98
N LYS A 60 6.55 9.72 -0.23
CA LYS A 60 6.23 10.98 -0.90
C LYS A 60 6.11 10.78 -2.40
N ILE A 61 5.21 11.52 -3.02
CA ILE A 61 5.22 11.70 -4.47
C ILE A 61 5.99 12.99 -4.78
N SER A 62 7.00 12.92 -5.63
CA SER A 62 7.87 14.05 -5.92
C SER A 62 7.95 14.39 -7.41
N GLN A 63 8.29 15.64 -7.70
CA GLN A 63 8.52 16.14 -9.05
C GLN A 63 9.65 15.38 -9.78
N THR A 64 10.61 14.84 -9.02
CA THR A 64 11.76 14.11 -9.56
C THR A 64 11.45 12.65 -9.87
N THR A 65 10.38 12.10 -9.29
CA THR A 65 9.99 10.69 -9.47
C THR A 65 8.83 10.50 -10.45
N LEU A 66 8.17 11.58 -10.86
CA LEU A 66 7.07 11.54 -11.82
C LEU A 66 7.46 12.14 -13.16
N PRO A 67 6.97 11.59 -14.28
CA PRO A 67 6.97 12.25 -15.57
C PRO A 67 6.34 13.64 -15.49
N LYS A 68 6.90 14.62 -16.21
CA LYS A 68 6.47 16.04 -16.16
C LYS A 68 4.97 16.24 -16.44
N ASN A 69 4.39 15.45 -17.34
CA ASN A 69 2.96 15.50 -17.67
C ASN A 69 2.10 15.02 -16.49
N LEU A 70 2.48 13.90 -15.84
CA LEU A 70 1.77 13.37 -14.68
C LEU A 70 1.91 14.29 -13.47
N TRP A 71 3.10 14.83 -13.21
CA TRP A 71 3.30 15.83 -12.16
C TRP A 71 2.42 17.06 -12.35
N ARG A 72 2.33 17.58 -13.58
CA ARG A 72 1.49 18.71 -13.92
C ARG A 72 0.01 18.40 -13.73
N GLN A 73 -0.45 17.21 -14.12
CA GLN A 73 -1.81 16.75 -13.92
C GLN A 73 -2.17 16.61 -12.42
N LEU A 74 -1.29 16.01 -11.63
CA LEU A 74 -1.47 15.85 -10.18
C LEU A 74 -1.61 17.20 -9.49
N ARG A 75 -0.76 18.17 -9.82
CA ARG A 75 -0.80 19.52 -9.25
C ARG A 75 -2.08 20.30 -9.53
N ARG A 76 -2.76 20.06 -10.65
CA ARG A 76 -4.04 20.71 -10.96
C ARG A 76 -5.14 20.43 -9.94
N ASN A 77 -5.04 19.30 -9.25
CA ASN A 77 -5.99 18.86 -8.23
C ASN A 77 -5.63 19.35 -6.82
N ILE A 78 -4.55 20.11 -6.68
CA ILE A 78 -4.09 20.65 -5.39
C ILE A 78 -4.36 22.15 -5.39
N PRO A 79 -5.24 22.66 -4.50
CA PRO A 79 -5.51 24.09 -4.39
C PRO A 79 -4.24 24.84 -4.00
N HIS A 80 -4.00 25.99 -4.66
CA HIS A 80 -2.88 26.87 -4.35
C HIS A 80 -1.55 26.13 -4.20
N PRO A 81 -1.12 25.34 -5.23
CA PRO A 81 0.10 24.56 -5.13
C PRO A 81 1.27 25.53 -4.99
N LYS A 82 1.64 25.83 -3.75
CA LYS A 82 2.91 26.50 -3.48
C LYS A 82 4.02 25.67 -4.14
N HIS A 83 5.20 26.21 -4.28
CA HIS A 83 6.34 25.55 -4.96
C HIS A 83 6.88 24.32 -4.19
N PHE A 84 5.97 23.44 -3.76
CA PHE A 84 6.38 22.18 -3.15
C PHE A 84 6.88 21.22 -4.22
N GLY A 85 8.07 20.69 -4.01
CA GLY A 85 8.68 19.67 -4.87
C GLY A 85 8.16 18.25 -4.58
N SER A 86 7.39 18.06 -3.51
CA SER A 86 6.81 16.76 -3.13
C SER A 86 5.56 16.91 -2.26
N TYR A 87 4.75 15.86 -2.20
CA TYR A 87 3.54 15.76 -1.39
C TYR A 87 3.55 14.47 -0.55
N PRO A 88 2.96 14.51 0.67
CA PRO A 88 2.99 13.39 1.59
C PRO A 88 2.18 12.21 1.05
N ALA A 89 2.75 11.04 1.18
CA ALA A 89 2.14 9.76 0.85
C ALA A 89 2.42 8.72 1.95
N VAL A 90 1.62 7.67 1.97
CA VAL A 90 1.90 6.41 2.64
C VAL A 90 2.06 5.34 1.57
N LYS A 91 3.05 4.46 1.73
CA LYS A 91 3.25 3.33 0.82
C LYS A 91 2.69 2.06 1.43
N ILE A 92 1.93 1.32 0.64
CA ILE A 92 1.69 -0.10 0.90
C ILE A 92 2.97 -0.84 0.50
N GLY A 93 3.80 -1.18 1.48
CA GLY A 93 5.07 -1.86 1.26
C GLY A 93 4.87 -3.33 0.91
N ARG A 94 3.91 -3.97 1.58
CA ARG A 94 3.49 -5.36 1.35
C ARG A 94 1.99 -5.46 1.52
N LEU A 95 1.35 -6.32 0.74
CA LEU A 95 -0.04 -6.74 0.92
C LEU A 95 -0.18 -8.15 0.38
N ALA A 96 -0.63 -9.06 1.21
CA ALA A 96 -0.84 -10.44 0.81
C ALA A 96 -2.09 -11.05 1.45
N VAL A 97 -2.73 -11.97 0.73
CA VAL A 97 -3.88 -12.76 1.19
C VAL A 97 -3.50 -14.23 1.09
N SER A 98 -3.73 -14.98 2.17
CA SER A 98 -3.53 -16.43 2.20
C SER A 98 -4.22 -17.11 1.00
N LYS A 99 -3.57 -18.09 0.40
CA LYS A 99 -4.10 -18.81 -0.76
C LYS A 99 -5.48 -19.44 -0.52
N HIS A 100 -5.79 -19.81 0.75
CA HIS A 100 -7.10 -20.36 1.13
C HIS A 100 -8.24 -19.30 1.09
N TYR A 101 -7.89 -18.03 1.08
CA TYR A 101 -8.83 -16.90 1.13
C TYR A 101 -8.78 -16.01 -0.12
N ARG A 102 -8.09 -16.43 -1.18
CA ARG A 102 -8.09 -15.72 -2.46
C ARG A 102 -9.50 -15.64 -3.06
N ASP A 103 -9.70 -14.68 -3.92
CA ASP A 103 -10.94 -14.45 -4.69
C ASP A 103 -12.21 -14.18 -3.84
N LYS A 104 -12.04 -13.99 -2.53
CA LYS A 104 -13.12 -13.66 -1.58
C LYS A 104 -13.25 -12.15 -1.30
N GLY A 105 -12.59 -11.30 -2.10
CA GLY A 105 -12.65 -9.84 -1.94
C GLY A 105 -11.84 -9.28 -0.76
N ILE A 106 -11.08 -10.11 -0.03
CA ILE A 106 -10.33 -9.69 1.17
C ILE A 106 -9.30 -8.61 0.84
N GLY A 107 -8.53 -8.77 -0.24
CA GLY A 107 -7.56 -7.76 -0.66
C GLY A 107 -8.19 -6.39 -0.91
N THR A 108 -9.32 -6.35 -1.63
CA THR A 108 -10.11 -5.13 -1.88
C THR A 108 -10.61 -4.51 -0.58
N ASN A 109 -11.10 -5.33 0.36
CA ASN A 109 -11.55 -4.86 1.67
C ASN A 109 -10.42 -4.26 2.50
N LEU A 110 -9.21 -4.85 2.44
CA LEU A 110 -8.02 -4.30 3.11
C LEU A 110 -7.59 -2.97 2.51
N VAL A 111 -7.52 -2.86 1.17
CA VAL A 111 -7.24 -1.57 0.49
C VAL A 111 -8.28 -0.52 0.89
N GLY A 112 -9.56 -0.87 0.92
CA GLY A 112 -10.63 -0.01 1.40
C GLY A 112 -10.48 0.38 2.89
N ALA A 113 -10.00 -0.53 3.74
CA ALA A 113 -9.71 -0.23 5.14
C ALA A 113 -8.54 0.76 5.28
N ILE A 114 -7.46 0.58 4.49
CA ILE A 114 -6.33 1.51 4.44
C ILE A 114 -6.80 2.90 3.99
N MET A 115 -7.61 3.00 2.94
CA MET A 115 -8.17 4.29 2.51
C MET A 115 -8.94 4.99 3.64
N ARG A 116 -9.85 4.26 4.32
CA ARG A 116 -10.65 4.80 5.43
C ARG A 116 -9.77 5.24 6.60
N LEU A 117 -8.69 4.51 6.89
CA LEU A 117 -7.74 4.86 7.94
C LEU A 117 -7.18 6.29 7.75
N PHE A 118 -6.83 6.66 6.51
CA PHE A 118 -6.25 7.98 6.21
C PHE A 118 -7.27 9.07 5.90
N ILE A 119 -8.49 8.71 5.51
CA ILE A 119 -9.55 9.69 5.23
C ILE A 119 -10.26 10.13 6.51
N PHE A 120 -10.58 9.19 7.41
CA PHE A 120 -11.44 9.47 8.57
C PHE A 120 -10.69 9.59 9.90
N GLN A 121 -9.56 8.91 10.03
CA GLN A 121 -8.77 9.08 11.24
C GLN A 121 -7.90 10.32 11.08
N HIS A 122 -8.15 11.33 11.93
CA HIS A 122 -7.29 12.51 12.05
C HIS A 122 -5.98 12.09 12.73
N ASN A 123 -5.13 11.41 11.95
CA ASN A 123 -3.78 11.06 12.39
C ASN A 123 -2.97 12.33 12.62
N ASN A 124 -1.99 12.28 13.50
CA ASN A 124 -1.10 13.41 13.79
C ASN A 124 -0.30 13.91 12.56
N SER A 125 -0.35 13.20 11.44
CA SER A 125 0.32 13.55 10.19
C SER A 125 -0.64 13.44 9.01
N ALA A 126 -0.63 14.45 8.12
CA ALA A 126 -1.45 14.46 6.92
C ALA A 126 -0.86 13.53 5.85
N CYS A 127 -1.73 12.77 5.19
CA CYS A 127 -1.40 11.94 4.04
C CYS A 127 -2.37 12.25 2.89
N ARG A 128 -1.84 12.62 1.73
CA ARG A 128 -2.64 12.92 0.52
C ARG A 128 -2.77 11.72 -0.40
N PHE A 129 -1.73 10.91 -0.49
CA PHE A 129 -1.63 9.84 -1.46
C PHE A 129 -1.33 8.50 -0.80
N ILE A 130 -1.82 7.43 -1.42
CA ILE A 130 -1.34 6.07 -1.15
C ILE A 130 -0.53 5.64 -2.36
N THR A 131 0.67 5.09 -2.15
CA THR A 131 1.53 4.56 -3.19
C THR A 131 1.75 3.06 -3.01
N VAL A 132 2.14 2.39 -4.07
CA VAL A 132 2.54 0.98 -4.07
C VAL A 132 3.48 0.71 -5.25
N ASP A 133 4.49 -0.14 -5.05
CA ASP A 133 5.25 -0.75 -6.13
C ASP A 133 4.64 -2.14 -6.38
N ALA A 134 3.68 -2.20 -7.30
CA ALA A 134 2.91 -3.41 -7.55
C ALA A 134 3.68 -4.38 -8.47
N TYR A 135 3.73 -5.66 -8.13
CA TYR A 135 4.11 -6.70 -9.09
C TYR A 135 3.27 -6.59 -10.36
N LYS A 136 3.84 -6.95 -11.51
CA LYS A 136 3.15 -6.79 -12.81
C LYS A 136 1.80 -7.50 -12.88
N ASP A 137 1.68 -8.66 -12.26
CA ASP A 137 0.44 -9.44 -12.17
C ASP A 137 -0.59 -8.83 -11.20
N ALA A 138 -0.13 -8.04 -10.22
CA ALA A 138 -0.99 -7.35 -9.25
C ALA A 138 -1.47 -5.96 -9.73
N VAL A 139 -0.92 -5.41 -10.81
CA VAL A 139 -1.28 -4.06 -11.30
C VAL A 139 -2.78 -3.94 -11.52
N SER A 140 -3.39 -4.92 -12.20
CA SER A 140 -4.83 -4.90 -12.48
C SER A 140 -5.71 -4.89 -11.22
N PHE A 141 -5.24 -5.54 -10.15
CA PHE A 141 -5.92 -5.50 -8.85
C PHE A 141 -5.91 -4.08 -8.27
N TYR A 142 -4.77 -3.41 -8.28
CA TYR A 142 -4.69 -2.04 -7.76
C TYR A 142 -5.44 -1.04 -8.63
N GLU A 143 -5.42 -1.17 -9.96
CA GLU A 143 -6.19 -0.31 -10.87
C GLU A 143 -7.71 -0.45 -10.64
N LYS A 144 -8.21 -1.66 -10.43
CA LYS A 144 -9.62 -1.90 -10.02
C LYS A 144 -9.97 -1.26 -8.68
N ASN A 145 -8.99 -1.05 -7.81
CA ASN A 145 -9.14 -0.34 -6.54
C ASN A 145 -8.86 1.18 -6.65
N GLY A 146 -8.78 1.74 -7.86
CA GLY A 146 -8.67 3.18 -8.13
C GLY A 146 -7.26 3.73 -8.20
N PHE A 147 -6.23 2.91 -8.12
CA PHE A 147 -4.85 3.32 -8.31
C PHE A 147 -4.55 3.64 -9.78
N ARG A 148 -3.56 4.48 -10.01
CA ARG A 148 -3.08 4.90 -11.33
C ARG A 148 -1.56 4.74 -11.41
N LYS A 149 -1.05 4.42 -12.58
CA LYS A 149 0.40 4.31 -12.81
C LYS A 149 1.10 5.64 -12.61
N MET A 150 2.27 5.62 -12.00
CA MET A 150 3.16 6.77 -11.80
C MET A 150 4.14 6.97 -12.96
N VAL A 151 4.09 6.13 -13.98
CA VAL A 151 4.98 6.14 -15.14
C VAL A 151 4.15 6.12 -16.40
N ASN A 152 4.71 6.65 -17.50
CA ASN A 152 4.13 6.44 -18.82
C ASN A 152 4.38 4.99 -19.26
N GLU A 153 3.44 4.38 -19.96
CA GLU A 153 3.56 2.96 -20.37
C GLU A 153 4.81 2.68 -21.21
N SER A 154 5.20 3.66 -22.03
CA SER A 154 6.41 3.60 -22.85
C SER A 154 7.73 3.69 -22.06
N GLU A 155 7.67 4.05 -20.80
CA GLU A 155 8.84 4.27 -19.92
C GLU A 155 9.02 3.12 -18.91
N ILE A 156 8.15 2.10 -18.93
CA ILE A 156 8.25 0.95 -18.03
C ILE A 156 9.37 0.02 -18.57
N PRO A 157 10.48 -0.17 -17.82
CA PRO A 157 11.50 -1.11 -18.22
C PRO A 157 10.93 -2.54 -18.24
N GLU A 158 11.24 -3.30 -19.28
CA GLU A 158 10.76 -4.70 -19.40
C GLU A 158 11.22 -5.56 -18.22
N GLU A 159 12.44 -5.30 -17.73
CA GLU A 159 13.06 -6.03 -16.62
C GLU A 159 12.57 -5.61 -15.23
N SER A 160 11.82 -4.50 -15.10
CA SER A 160 11.33 -4.07 -13.80
C SER A 160 10.33 -5.08 -13.25
N PRO A 161 10.54 -5.64 -12.05
CA PRO A 161 9.59 -6.59 -11.45
C PRO A 161 8.30 -5.91 -11.01
N THR A 162 8.33 -4.60 -10.77
CA THR A 162 7.20 -3.83 -10.22
C THR A 162 6.88 -2.60 -11.06
N ILE A 163 5.67 -2.11 -10.91
CA ILE A 163 5.19 -0.87 -11.50
C ILE A 163 4.70 0.05 -10.36
N PRO A 164 5.23 1.29 -10.25
CA PRO A 164 4.78 2.21 -9.23
C PRO A 164 3.40 2.78 -9.57
N LEU A 165 2.50 2.70 -8.59
CA LEU A 165 1.14 3.23 -8.67
C LEU A 165 0.84 4.17 -7.51
N TYR A 166 -0.14 5.05 -7.70
CA TYR A 166 -0.65 5.94 -6.66
C TYR A 166 -2.17 6.04 -6.67
N LEU A 167 -2.71 6.39 -5.51
CA LEU A 167 -4.12 6.73 -5.30
C LEU A 167 -4.19 8.12 -4.66
N ASP A 168 -5.01 9.02 -5.20
CA ASP A 168 -5.29 10.32 -4.60
C ASP A 168 -6.54 10.21 -3.70
N LEU A 169 -6.33 10.22 -2.38
CA LEU A 169 -7.39 10.08 -1.39
C LEU A 169 -8.49 11.15 -1.51
N LYS A 170 -8.16 12.33 -2.04
CA LYS A 170 -9.16 13.41 -2.23
C LYS A 170 -10.13 13.14 -3.39
N GLN A 171 -9.77 12.23 -4.29
CA GLN A 171 -10.64 11.85 -5.42
C GLN A 171 -11.56 10.67 -5.10
N ILE A 172 -11.40 10.04 -3.94
CA ILE A 172 -12.26 8.94 -3.50
C ILE A 172 -13.61 9.52 -3.10
N LYS A 173 -14.65 9.05 -3.76
CA LYS A 173 -16.06 9.27 -3.36
C LYS A 173 -16.44 8.09 -2.47
N LEU A 174 -16.58 8.33 -1.20
CA LEU A 174 -17.09 7.38 -0.20
C LEU A 174 -18.58 7.49 -0.09
#